data_4f4019f42c1260879a80fcee11a8cbac
#
_entry.id   4f4019f42c1260879a80fcee11a8cbac
#
_cell.length_a   1.000
_cell.length_b   1.000
_cell.length_c   1.000
_cell.angle_alpha   90.00
_cell.angle_beta   90.00
_cell.angle_gamma   90.00
#
_symmetry.space_group_name_H-M   'P 1'
#
loop_
_entity.id
_entity.type
_entity.pdbx_description
1 polymer ?
#
loop_
_entity_poly.entity_id
_entity_poly.type
_entity_poly.pdbx_seq_one_letter_code
_entity_poly.pdbx_strand_id
1 'polypeptide(L)'
;MNLNIESILNCVPEYHEFYNADELNEHSSHLARQYPDMVTIKKLGYSKLEKPIYCLKIGNGSKTAVCYGTPHPNEPVGSMMLDALCAILVTNQDLLHELDFTWYIIKSSDIDGLEKNNGWLKGIQLQTISVIFSVLPLTSR
;
A
#
# COMPACT_ATOMS: atom_id res chain seq x y z
N MET A 1 -13.96 21.09 -3.41
CA MET A 1 -14.69 19.81 -3.23
C MET A 1 -14.51 19.31 -1.80
N ASN A 2 -15.58 18.92 -1.13
CA ASN A 2 -15.44 18.30 0.20
C ASN A 2 -15.12 16.81 -0.02
N LEU A 3 -13.85 16.44 0.07
CA LEU A 3 -13.45 15.04 0.15
C LEU A 3 -14.15 14.43 1.39
N ASN A 4 -15.01 13.45 1.15
CA ASN A 4 -15.63 12.72 2.26
C ASN A 4 -14.60 11.70 2.79
N ILE A 5 -13.84 12.11 3.81
CA ILE A 5 -12.79 11.30 4.43
C ILE A 5 -13.35 9.98 4.96
N GLU A 6 -14.57 9.98 5.52
CA GLU A 6 -15.19 8.73 5.99
C GLU A 6 -15.43 7.73 4.87
N SER A 7 -15.88 8.20 3.69
CA SER A 7 -16.06 7.33 2.53
C SER A 7 -14.72 6.74 2.03
N ILE A 8 -13.63 7.51 2.11
CA ILE A 8 -12.29 7.04 1.75
C ILE A 8 -11.79 6.00 2.76
N LEU A 9 -11.97 6.27 4.06
CA LEU A 9 -11.56 5.35 5.13
C LEU A 9 -12.31 4.01 5.08
N ASN A 10 -13.57 4.02 4.65
CA ASN A 10 -14.36 2.81 4.47
C ASN A 10 -13.85 1.91 3.32
N CYS A 11 -12.97 2.43 2.46
CA CYS A 11 -12.31 1.64 1.42
C CYS A 11 -11.02 0.98 1.88
N VAL A 12 -10.57 1.23 3.12
CA VAL A 12 -9.38 0.58 3.68
C VAL A 12 -9.72 -0.89 3.94
N PRO A 13 -8.94 -1.84 3.39
CA PRO A 13 -9.15 -3.25 3.67
C PRO A 13 -9.01 -3.56 5.16
N GLU A 14 -9.77 -4.53 5.64
CA GLU A 14 -9.60 -5.04 6.99
C GLU A 14 -8.39 -5.98 7.03
N TYR A 15 -7.39 -5.62 7.83
CA TYR A 15 -6.16 -6.40 8.00
C TYR A 15 -6.17 -7.10 9.34
N HIS A 16 -5.97 -8.41 9.34
CA HIS A 16 -5.91 -9.23 10.55
C HIS A 16 -4.47 -9.62 10.93
N GLU A 17 -3.55 -9.50 10.00
CA GLU A 17 -2.12 -9.80 10.17
C GLU A 17 -1.26 -8.94 9.23
N PHE A 18 0.02 -8.88 9.52
CA PHE A 18 0.98 -8.25 8.61
C PHE A 18 1.25 -9.16 7.40
N TYR A 19 1.29 -8.56 6.22
CA TYR A 19 1.62 -9.27 4.99
C TYR A 19 3.13 -9.43 4.85
N ASN A 20 3.54 -10.61 4.42
CA ASN A 20 4.91 -10.87 4.00
C ASN A 20 5.17 -10.34 2.57
N ALA A 21 6.40 -10.48 2.09
CA ALA A 21 6.81 -9.99 0.79
C ALA A 21 6.06 -10.64 -0.38
N ASP A 22 5.80 -11.94 -0.29
CA ASP A 22 5.12 -12.69 -1.35
C ASP A 22 3.63 -12.31 -1.41
N GLU A 23 2.97 -12.13 -0.26
CA GLU A 23 1.59 -11.65 -0.17
C GLU A 23 1.44 -10.23 -0.74
N LEU A 24 2.36 -9.31 -0.41
CA LEU A 24 2.36 -7.95 -0.97
C LEU A 24 2.55 -7.94 -2.50
N ASN A 25 3.40 -8.83 -3.01
CA ASN A 25 3.64 -9.00 -4.44
C ASN A 25 2.44 -9.63 -5.15
N GLU A 26 1.77 -10.59 -4.51
CA GLU A 26 0.54 -11.20 -5.05
C GLU A 26 -0.59 -10.17 -5.12
N HIS A 27 -0.82 -9.39 -4.05
CA HIS A 27 -1.78 -8.29 -4.03
C HIS A 27 -1.49 -7.27 -5.13
N SER A 28 -0.21 -6.93 -5.35
CA SER A 28 0.19 -6.01 -6.41
C SER A 28 -0.14 -6.55 -7.80
N SER A 29 0.13 -7.83 -8.01
CA SER A 29 -0.16 -8.52 -9.27
C SER A 29 -1.66 -8.67 -9.50
N HIS A 30 -2.44 -8.95 -8.44
CA HIS A 30 -3.89 -9.03 -8.49
C HIS A 30 -4.50 -7.67 -8.87
N LEU A 31 -4.04 -6.60 -8.24
CA LEU A 31 -4.51 -5.25 -8.51
C LEU A 31 -4.27 -4.83 -9.98
N ALA A 32 -3.08 -5.13 -10.51
CA ALA A 32 -2.77 -4.83 -11.91
C ALA A 32 -3.63 -5.64 -12.90
N ARG A 33 -4.00 -6.89 -12.56
CA ARG A 33 -4.92 -7.68 -13.39
C ARG A 33 -6.36 -7.19 -13.31
N GLN A 34 -6.79 -6.73 -12.13
CA GLN A 34 -8.15 -6.26 -11.90
C GLN A 34 -8.42 -4.88 -12.52
N TYR A 35 -7.41 -4.02 -12.55
CA TYR A 35 -7.50 -2.63 -13.02
C TYR A 35 -6.46 -2.32 -14.11
N PRO A 36 -6.45 -3.05 -15.25
CA PRO A 36 -5.37 -2.96 -16.25
C PRO A 36 -5.24 -1.58 -16.91
N ASP A 37 -6.32 -0.81 -16.97
CA ASP A 37 -6.32 0.53 -17.55
C ASP A 37 -5.74 1.61 -16.61
N MET A 38 -5.69 1.32 -15.31
CA MET A 38 -5.24 2.28 -14.29
C MET A 38 -3.93 1.86 -13.62
N VAL A 39 -3.64 0.58 -13.58
CA VAL A 39 -2.50 0.02 -12.83
C VAL A 39 -1.56 -0.73 -13.76
N THR A 40 -0.31 -0.32 -13.75
CA THR A 40 0.77 -1.06 -14.39
C THR A 40 1.75 -1.55 -13.34
N ILE A 41 2.11 -2.83 -13.38
CA ILE A 41 3.15 -3.39 -12.52
C ILE A 41 4.45 -3.55 -13.29
N LYS A 42 5.55 -3.09 -12.71
CA LYS A 42 6.90 -3.23 -13.26
C LYS A 42 7.82 -3.86 -12.24
N LYS A 43 8.53 -4.92 -12.64
CA LYS A 43 9.61 -5.45 -11.86
C LYS A 43 10.83 -4.54 -12.00
N LEU A 44 11.31 -3.98 -10.89
CA LEU A 44 12.50 -3.12 -10.85
C LEU A 44 13.79 -3.93 -10.81
N GLY A 45 13.77 -5.12 -10.20
CA GLY A 45 14.91 -5.98 -10.03
C GLY A 45 14.62 -7.10 -9.05
N TYR A 46 15.68 -7.63 -8.47
CA TYR A 46 15.63 -8.68 -7.46
C TYR A 46 16.42 -8.25 -6.21
N SER A 47 15.96 -8.72 -5.06
CA SER A 47 16.71 -8.63 -3.81
C SER A 47 17.92 -9.57 -3.80
N LYS A 48 18.70 -9.57 -2.69
CA LYS A 48 19.82 -10.52 -2.52
C LYS A 48 19.35 -11.97 -2.42
N LEU A 49 18.13 -12.21 -1.93
CA LEU A 49 17.50 -13.54 -1.86
C LEU A 49 16.67 -13.85 -3.10
N GLU A 50 16.93 -13.16 -4.21
CA GLU A 50 16.26 -13.35 -5.51
C GLU A 50 14.74 -13.13 -5.48
N LYS A 51 14.23 -12.39 -4.50
CA LYS A 51 12.83 -11.98 -4.45
C LYS A 51 12.59 -10.80 -5.39
N PRO A 52 11.54 -10.82 -6.21
CA PRO A 52 11.25 -9.71 -7.12
C PRO A 52 10.80 -8.46 -6.37
N ILE A 53 11.33 -7.31 -6.78
CA ILE A 53 10.92 -5.99 -6.28
C ILE A 53 10.03 -5.34 -7.33
N TYR A 54 8.78 -5.10 -6.99
CA TYR A 54 7.80 -4.50 -7.89
C TYR A 54 7.53 -3.04 -7.56
N CYS A 55 7.25 -2.28 -8.62
CA CYS A 55 6.70 -0.95 -8.56
C CYS A 55 5.35 -0.94 -9.27
N LEU A 56 4.32 -0.45 -8.62
CA LEU A 56 3.03 -0.16 -9.19
C LEU A 56 3.04 1.28 -9.71
N LYS A 57 2.63 1.49 -10.95
CA LYS A 57 2.24 2.80 -11.46
C LYS A 57 0.71 2.86 -11.43
N ILE A 58 0.14 3.84 -10.73
CA ILE A 58 -1.31 4.05 -10.63
C ILE A 58 -1.66 5.45 -11.09
N GLY A 59 -2.63 5.53 -12.00
CA GLY A 59 -3.09 6.80 -12.56
C GLY A 59 -2.15 7.38 -13.62
N ASN A 60 -2.54 8.56 -14.13
CA ASN A 60 -1.85 9.26 -15.21
C ASN A 60 -1.95 10.80 -15.06
N GLY A 61 -2.00 11.28 -13.82
CA GLY A 61 -2.04 12.70 -13.50
C GLY A 61 -0.76 13.44 -13.88
N SER A 62 -0.86 14.77 -13.89
CA SER A 62 0.24 15.67 -14.32
C SER A 62 1.39 15.75 -13.30
N LYS A 63 1.10 15.45 -12.04
CA LYS A 63 2.08 15.43 -10.94
C LYS A 63 2.62 14.01 -10.73
N THR A 64 3.77 13.90 -10.09
CA THR A 64 4.36 12.59 -9.77
C THR A 64 4.52 12.44 -8.25
N ALA A 65 4.07 11.30 -7.73
CA ALA A 65 4.32 10.88 -6.36
C ALA A 65 5.08 9.54 -6.37
N VAL A 66 6.12 9.45 -5.54
CA VAL A 66 6.89 8.21 -5.34
C VAL A 66 6.77 7.83 -3.86
N CYS A 67 6.26 6.65 -3.61
CA CYS A 67 6.09 6.11 -2.26
C CYS A 67 6.79 4.75 -2.15
N TYR A 68 7.49 4.53 -1.04
CA TYR A 68 8.05 3.22 -0.73
C TYR A 68 7.82 2.89 0.75
N GLY A 69 7.46 1.64 0.99
CA GLY A 69 7.19 1.12 2.33
C GLY A 69 8.35 0.29 2.85
N THR A 70 8.31 0.04 4.15
CA THR A 70 9.21 -0.86 4.88
C THR A 70 10.69 -0.60 4.60
N PRO A 71 11.19 0.65 4.81
CA PRO A 71 12.63 0.90 4.82
C PRO A 71 13.28 0.20 6.02
N HIS A 72 12.51 -0.04 7.08
CA HIS A 72 12.87 -0.82 8.26
C HIS A 72 11.98 -2.07 8.33
N PRO A 73 12.53 -3.26 8.14
CA PRO A 73 11.75 -4.48 7.94
C PRO A 73 11.05 -5.00 9.21
N ASN A 74 11.38 -4.45 10.37
CA ASN A 74 10.67 -4.67 11.64
C ASN A 74 9.46 -3.73 11.83
N GLU A 75 9.21 -2.81 10.89
CA GLU A 75 8.11 -1.85 10.91
C GLU A 75 7.24 -2.01 9.64
N PRO A 76 6.48 -3.10 9.51
CA PRO A 76 5.76 -3.43 8.27
C PRO A 76 4.52 -2.56 8.02
N VAL A 77 4.17 -1.68 8.96
CA VAL A 77 2.99 -0.78 8.85
C VAL A 77 3.05 0.05 7.56
N GLY A 78 4.24 0.51 7.15
CA GLY A 78 4.40 1.27 5.91
C GLY A 78 3.98 0.49 4.66
N SER A 79 4.27 -0.81 4.59
CA SER A 79 3.82 -1.68 3.50
C SER A 79 2.31 -1.86 3.49
N MET A 80 1.69 -2.05 4.67
CA MET A 80 0.24 -2.17 4.80
C MET A 80 -0.49 -0.88 4.42
N MET A 81 0.06 0.27 4.83
CA MET A 81 -0.47 1.59 4.43
C MET A 81 -0.44 1.79 2.92
N LEU A 82 0.63 1.39 2.25
CA LEU A 82 0.75 1.49 0.80
C LEU A 82 -0.14 0.48 0.08
N ASP A 83 -0.36 -0.71 0.64
CA ASP A 83 -1.34 -1.66 0.14
C ASP A 83 -2.75 -1.07 0.19
N ALA A 84 -3.15 -0.50 1.33
CA ALA A 84 -4.42 0.20 1.48
C ALA A 84 -4.55 1.40 0.54
N LEU A 85 -3.51 2.21 0.41
CA LEU A 85 -3.48 3.35 -0.51
C LEU A 85 -3.74 2.91 -1.95
N CYS A 86 -3.09 1.84 -2.40
CA CYS A 86 -3.32 1.29 -3.73
C CYS A 86 -4.80 0.92 -3.93
N ALA A 87 -5.42 0.23 -2.96
CA ALA A 87 -6.84 -0.14 -3.03
C ALA A 87 -7.76 1.09 -3.08
N ILE A 88 -7.49 2.10 -2.25
CA ILE A 88 -8.24 3.36 -2.23
C ILE A 88 -8.16 4.07 -3.58
N LEU A 89 -6.97 4.21 -4.15
CA LEU A 89 -6.75 4.93 -5.40
C LEU A 89 -7.49 4.29 -6.57
N VAL A 90 -7.56 2.96 -6.65
CA VAL A 90 -8.22 2.27 -7.78
C VAL A 90 -9.73 2.18 -7.62
N THR A 91 -10.24 2.19 -6.39
CA THR A 91 -11.68 2.14 -6.10
C THR A 91 -12.35 3.51 -6.10
N ASN A 92 -11.57 4.59 -5.96
CA ASN A 92 -12.06 5.97 -5.95
C ASN A 92 -11.48 6.77 -7.12
N GLN A 93 -12.04 6.56 -8.32
CA GLN A 93 -11.56 7.21 -9.55
C GLN A 93 -11.66 8.74 -9.48
N ASP A 94 -12.70 9.26 -8.85
CA ASP A 94 -12.87 10.71 -8.66
C ASP A 94 -11.74 11.28 -7.80
N LEU A 95 -11.38 10.58 -6.72
CA LEU A 95 -10.24 10.96 -5.86
C LEU A 95 -8.93 10.91 -6.65
N LEU A 96 -8.69 9.84 -7.40
CA LEU A 96 -7.48 9.68 -8.21
C LEU A 96 -7.35 10.82 -9.23
N HIS A 97 -8.45 11.17 -9.89
CA HIS A 97 -8.49 12.25 -10.87
C HIS A 97 -8.28 13.63 -10.22
N GLU A 98 -8.91 13.88 -9.07
CA GLU A 98 -8.81 15.17 -8.37
C GLU A 98 -7.41 15.42 -7.80
N LEU A 99 -6.75 14.38 -7.30
CA LEU A 99 -5.38 14.48 -6.80
C LEU A 99 -4.39 14.83 -7.92
N ASP A 100 -4.69 14.42 -9.16
CA ASP A 100 -3.91 14.68 -10.36
C ASP A 100 -2.46 14.19 -10.26
N PHE A 101 -2.27 12.99 -9.66
CA PHE A 101 -0.97 12.35 -9.56
C PHE A 101 -0.86 11.10 -10.42
N THR A 102 0.34 10.89 -10.95
CA THR A 102 0.84 9.57 -11.34
C THR A 102 1.63 9.02 -10.14
N TRP A 103 1.12 7.95 -9.54
CA TRP A 103 1.70 7.32 -8.36
C TRP A 103 2.66 6.19 -8.76
N TYR A 104 3.84 6.18 -8.16
CA TYR A 104 4.81 5.08 -8.23
C TYR A 104 4.97 4.51 -6.84
N ILE A 105 4.52 3.28 -6.62
CA ILE A 105 4.42 2.68 -5.29
C ILE A 105 5.22 1.39 -5.24
N ILE A 106 6.19 1.34 -4.32
CA ILE A 106 6.99 0.16 -3.97
C ILE A 106 6.54 -0.24 -2.57
N LYS A 107 5.69 -1.27 -2.45
CA LYS A 107 5.09 -1.66 -1.16
C LYS A 107 6.12 -2.09 -0.12
N SER A 108 7.22 -2.72 -0.54
CA SER A 108 8.32 -3.07 0.35
C SER A 108 9.66 -2.80 -0.32
N SER A 109 10.51 -2.01 0.31
CA SER A 109 11.86 -1.69 -0.16
C SER A 109 12.92 -2.65 0.40
N ASP A 110 12.73 -3.16 1.64
CA ASP A 110 13.56 -4.21 2.23
C ASP A 110 12.79 -5.54 2.29
N ILE A 111 12.66 -6.17 1.12
CA ILE A 111 11.94 -7.44 0.96
C ILE A 111 12.62 -8.57 1.75
N ASP A 112 13.96 -8.64 1.73
CA ASP A 112 14.70 -9.70 2.41
C ASP A 112 14.60 -9.60 3.92
N GLY A 113 14.63 -8.38 4.44
CA GLY A 113 14.44 -8.13 5.85
C GLY A 113 13.01 -8.45 6.31
N LEU A 114 12.01 -8.10 5.51
CA LEU A 114 10.61 -8.41 5.79
C LEU A 114 10.39 -9.93 5.82
N GLU A 115 10.97 -10.67 4.90
CA GLU A 115 10.91 -12.14 4.87
C GLU A 115 11.53 -12.77 6.13
N LYS A 116 12.69 -12.27 6.57
CA LYS A 116 13.34 -12.75 7.81
C LYS A 116 12.52 -12.49 9.05
N ASN A 117 11.73 -11.41 9.05
CA ASN A 117 10.87 -11.04 10.17
C ASN A 117 9.49 -11.76 10.14
N ASN A 118 9.18 -12.48 9.08
CA ASN A 118 7.87 -13.11 8.87
C ASN A 118 7.45 -14.00 10.06
N GLY A 119 8.39 -14.75 10.65
CA GLY A 119 8.11 -15.69 11.73
C GLY A 119 7.49 -15.03 12.97
N TRP A 120 7.97 -13.84 13.37
CA TRP A 120 7.40 -13.13 14.52
C TRP A 120 6.27 -12.18 14.12
N LEU A 121 6.28 -11.62 12.92
CA LEU A 121 5.21 -10.76 12.43
C LEU A 121 3.87 -11.49 12.30
N LYS A 122 3.88 -12.72 11.82
CA LYS A 122 2.69 -13.58 11.73
C LYS A 122 2.12 -14.01 13.09
N GLY A 123 2.92 -13.94 14.16
CA GLY A 123 2.47 -14.20 15.54
C GLY A 123 1.77 -13.02 16.21
N ILE A 124 1.82 -11.83 15.62
CA ILE A 124 1.16 -10.65 16.17
C ILE A 124 -0.27 -10.59 15.65
N GLN A 125 -1.25 -10.86 16.53
CA GLN A 125 -2.64 -10.59 16.22
C GLN A 125 -2.86 -9.07 16.21
N LEU A 126 -3.10 -8.50 15.04
CA LEU A 126 -3.53 -7.12 14.92
C LEU A 126 -4.98 -7.02 15.43
N GLN A 127 -5.15 -6.54 16.66
CA GLN A 127 -6.47 -6.06 17.08
C GLN A 127 -6.74 -4.79 16.27
N THR A 128 -7.40 -4.98 15.15
CA THR A 128 -7.98 -3.96 14.26
C THR A 128 -7.12 -2.68 14.07
N ILE A 129 -6.55 -2.53 12.90
CA ILE A 129 -5.81 -1.31 12.47
C ILE A 129 -6.67 -0.02 12.58
N SER A 130 -7.97 -0.14 12.84
CA SER A 130 -8.83 1.01 13.19
C SER A 130 -8.25 1.88 14.31
N VAL A 131 -7.39 1.35 15.17
CA VAL A 131 -6.72 2.12 16.23
C VAL A 131 -5.67 3.09 15.65
N ILE A 132 -5.05 2.79 14.52
CA ILE A 132 -4.01 3.67 13.94
C ILE A 132 -4.62 4.94 13.34
N PHE A 133 -5.85 4.87 12.86
CA PHE A 133 -6.57 6.03 12.31
C PHE A 133 -7.47 6.74 13.33
N SER A 134 -7.74 6.14 14.49
CA SER A 134 -8.54 6.76 15.56
C SER A 134 -7.75 7.69 16.49
N VAL A 135 -6.43 7.80 16.33
CA VAL A 135 -5.56 8.61 17.21
C VAL A 135 -5.36 10.05 16.69
N LEU A 136 -5.91 10.40 15.54
CA LEU A 136 -5.95 11.80 15.12
C LEU A 136 -7.28 12.43 15.55
N PRO A 137 -7.34 13.15 16.70
CA PRO A 137 -8.48 14.01 16.95
C PRO A 137 -8.46 15.11 15.87
N LEU A 138 -9.38 15.04 14.93
CA LEU A 138 -9.71 16.19 14.10
C LEU A 138 -10.33 17.24 15.03
N THR A 139 -9.47 17.99 15.72
CA THR A 139 -9.93 19.19 16.40
C THR A 139 -10.28 20.20 15.32
N SER A 140 -11.58 20.31 15.06
CA SER A 140 -12.17 21.44 14.37
C SER A 140 -11.77 22.73 15.11
N ARG A 141 -11.08 23.59 14.44
CA ARG A 141 -11.12 25.06 14.67
C ARG A 141 -11.35 25.76 13.36
#